data_47ed65237172bdfda4c44d3d9986dbf1
#
_entry.id   47ed65237172bdfda4c44d3d9986dbf1
#
_cell.length_a   1.000
_cell.length_b   1.000
_cell.length_c   1.000
_cell.angle_alpha   90.00
_cell.angle_beta   90.00
_cell.angle_gamma   90.00
#
_symmetry.space_group_name_H-M   'P 1'
#
loop_
_entity.id
_entity.type
_entity.pdbx_description
1 polymer ?
#
loop_
_entity_poly.entity_id
_entity_poly.type
_entity_poly.pdbx_seq_one_letter_code
_entity_poly.pdbx_strand_id
1 'polypeptide(L)'
;MAISKENKDFIDSLIDYYISESQSYKQIAENFVPEIESVPDTAFGIITGCVYSGFLQALQNQQLAPSLEDMREFNQIIKERAPL
;
A
#
# COMPACT_ATOMS: atom_id res chain seq x y z
N MET A 1 5.51 1.40 -19.17
CA MET A 1 4.99 1.14 -17.83
C MET A 1 3.95 0.03 -17.91
N ALA A 2 4.05 -0.97 -17.04
CA ALA A 2 3.06 -2.05 -17.01
C ALA A 2 1.73 -1.59 -16.41
N ILE A 3 1.78 -0.75 -15.37
CA ILE A 3 0.58 -0.20 -14.74
C ILE A 3 0.13 1.03 -15.54
N SER A 4 -1.17 1.08 -15.87
CA SER A 4 -1.72 2.22 -16.61
C SER A 4 -1.62 3.50 -15.78
N LYS A 5 -1.63 4.65 -16.46
CA LYS A 5 -1.62 5.95 -15.78
C LYS A 5 -2.80 6.09 -14.82
N GLU A 6 -3.99 5.64 -15.23
CA GLU A 6 -5.18 5.71 -14.38
C GLU A 6 -5.00 4.88 -13.11
N ASN A 7 -4.48 3.67 -13.23
CA ASN A 7 -4.24 2.82 -12.07
C ASN A 7 -3.12 3.37 -11.19
N LYS A 8 -2.08 3.95 -11.80
CA LYS A 8 -1.02 4.61 -11.04
C LYS A 8 -1.55 5.80 -10.25
N ASP A 9 -2.38 6.64 -10.88
CA ASP A 9 -2.99 7.78 -10.20
C ASP A 9 -3.89 7.32 -9.05
N PHE A 10 -4.61 6.20 -9.24
CA PHE A 10 -5.42 5.61 -8.18
C PHE A 10 -4.57 5.13 -7.02
N ILE A 11 -3.45 4.44 -7.31
CA ILE A 11 -2.50 3.99 -6.27
C ILE A 11 -1.99 5.20 -5.50
N ASP A 12 -1.59 6.27 -6.19
CA ASP A 12 -1.09 7.49 -5.54
C ASP A 12 -2.14 8.09 -4.61
N SER A 13 -3.41 8.13 -5.04
CA SER A 13 -4.48 8.66 -4.20
C SER A 13 -4.75 7.78 -2.98
N LEU A 14 -4.64 6.46 -3.11
CA LEU A 14 -4.76 5.54 -1.98
C LEU A 14 -3.62 5.76 -0.99
N ILE A 15 -2.40 5.92 -1.48
CA ILE A 15 -1.24 6.19 -0.63
C ILE A 15 -1.48 7.48 0.16
N ASP A 16 -1.89 8.55 -0.51
CA ASP A 16 -2.17 9.83 0.15
C ASP A 16 -3.23 9.67 1.25
N TYR A 17 -4.29 8.93 0.97
CA TYR A 17 -5.34 8.69 1.95
C TYR A 17 -4.81 7.95 3.18
N TYR A 18 -4.11 6.82 2.97
CA TYR A 18 -3.62 6.02 4.09
C TYR A 18 -2.51 6.72 4.87
N ILE A 19 -1.69 7.55 4.21
CA ILE A 19 -0.70 8.36 4.91
C ILE A 19 -1.40 9.38 5.81
N SER A 20 -2.50 9.99 5.34
CA SER A 20 -3.26 10.94 6.17
C SER A 20 -3.84 10.29 7.43
N GLU A 21 -4.06 8.97 7.39
CA GLU A 21 -4.59 8.19 8.51
C GLU A 21 -3.50 7.38 9.24
N SER A 22 -2.23 7.70 9.01
CA SER A 22 -1.11 6.90 9.52
C SER A 22 -1.11 6.75 11.04
N GLN A 23 -1.59 7.76 11.77
CA GLN A 23 -1.64 7.69 13.24
C GLN A 23 -2.57 6.56 13.70
N SER A 24 -3.69 6.35 13.03
CA SER A 24 -4.61 5.27 13.36
C SER A 24 -3.94 3.89 13.19
N TYR A 25 -3.15 3.73 12.15
CA TYR A 25 -2.45 2.47 11.88
C TYR A 25 -1.31 2.22 12.86
N LYS A 26 -0.64 3.30 13.32
CA LYS A 26 0.35 3.19 14.40
C LYS A 26 -0.31 2.74 15.69
N GLN A 27 -1.48 3.26 16.02
CA GLN A 27 -2.23 2.86 17.20
C GLN A 27 -2.64 1.39 17.13
N ILE A 28 -3.07 0.91 15.95
CA ILE A 28 -3.35 -0.50 15.77
C ILE A 28 -2.11 -1.34 16.02
N ALA A 29 -0.97 -0.95 15.44
CA ALA A 29 0.29 -1.67 15.63
C ALA A 29 0.72 -1.73 17.08
N GLU A 30 0.54 -0.63 17.82
CA GLU A 30 0.90 -0.56 19.24
C GLU A 30 0.17 -1.60 20.09
N ASN A 31 -1.05 -1.99 19.70
CA ASN A 31 -1.82 -3.02 20.41
C ASN A 31 -1.20 -4.42 20.29
N PHE A 32 -0.25 -4.61 19.40
CA PHE A 32 0.42 -5.90 19.20
C PHE A 32 1.81 -5.98 19.83
N VAL A 33 2.21 -4.97 20.59
CA VAL A 33 3.42 -5.05 21.41
C VAL A 33 3.09 -5.90 22.64
N PRO A 34 3.89 -6.89 23.04
CA PRO A 34 5.25 -7.21 22.59
C PRO A 34 5.33 -8.27 21.48
N GLU A 35 4.24 -8.67 20.86
CA GLU A 35 4.25 -9.68 19.80
C GLU A 35 5.01 -9.20 18.57
N ILE A 36 5.11 -7.89 18.37
CA ILE A 36 5.90 -7.27 17.29
C ILE A 36 7.06 -6.48 17.90
N GLU A 37 8.13 -6.29 17.10
CA GLU A 37 9.32 -5.56 17.53
C GLU A 37 9.32 -4.10 17.09
N SER A 38 8.68 -3.81 15.96
CA SER A 38 8.72 -2.47 15.36
C SER A 38 7.32 -1.98 15.02
N VAL A 39 6.84 -0.99 15.76
CA VAL A 39 5.57 -0.34 15.49
C VAL A 39 5.58 0.38 14.13
N PRO A 40 6.62 1.17 13.77
CA PRO A 40 6.65 1.82 12.46
C PRO A 40 6.63 0.83 11.29
N ASP A 41 7.40 -0.25 11.37
CA ASP A 41 7.45 -1.26 10.31
C ASP A 41 6.12 -1.98 10.17
N THR A 42 5.47 -2.29 11.28
CA THR A 42 4.16 -2.93 11.28
C THR A 42 3.10 -2.01 10.69
N ALA A 43 3.09 -0.74 11.06
CA ALA A 43 2.17 0.25 10.48
C ALA A 43 2.40 0.39 8.98
N PHE A 44 3.65 0.43 8.55
CA PHE A 44 4.00 0.45 7.12
C PHE A 44 3.42 -0.76 6.39
N GLY A 45 3.55 -1.94 6.97
CA GLY A 45 2.99 -3.17 6.40
C GLY A 45 1.48 -3.14 6.28
N ILE A 46 0.79 -2.63 7.29
CA ILE A 46 -0.67 -2.49 7.26
C ILE A 46 -1.09 -1.55 6.12
N ILE A 47 -0.46 -0.38 6.03
CA ILE A 47 -0.77 0.60 5.01
C ILE A 47 -0.50 0.04 3.61
N THR A 48 0.66 -0.58 3.42
CA THR A 48 1.04 -1.19 2.15
C THR A 48 0.03 -2.27 1.73
N GLY A 49 -0.41 -3.10 2.68
CA GLY A 49 -1.42 -4.12 2.44
C GLY A 49 -2.75 -3.52 2.01
N CYS A 50 -3.17 -2.43 2.64
CA CYS A 50 -4.41 -1.73 2.28
C CYS A 50 -4.33 -1.15 0.87
N VAL A 51 -3.20 -0.52 0.52
CA VAL A 51 -3.00 0.03 -0.83
C VAL A 51 -2.99 -1.09 -1.86
N TYR A 52 -2.29 -2.18 -1.57
CA TYR A 52 -2.25 -3.35 -2.45
C TYR A 52 -3.65 -3.92 -2.68
N SER A 53 -4.43 -4.08 -1.61
CA SER A 53 -5.81 -4.57 -1.70
C SER A 53 -6.66 -3.68 -2.60
N GLY A 54 -6.53 -2.36 -2.47
CA GLY A 54 -7.25 -1.41 -3.31
C GLY A 54 -6.82 -1.51 -4.78
N PHE A 55 -5.52 -1.68 -5.04
CA PHE A 55 -5.00 -1.87 -6.38
C PHE A 55 -5.55 -3.16 -7.00
N LEU A 56 -5.54 -4.27 -6.26
CA LEU A 56 -6.10 -5.53 -6.73
C LEU A 56 -7.58 -5.41 -7.06
N GLN A 57 -8.34 -4.70 -6.21
CA GLN A 57 -9.76 -4.50 -6.46
C GLN A 57 -9.98 -3.69 -7.74
N ALA A 58 -9.17 -2.67 -7.98
CA ALA A 58 -9.25 -1.88 -9.21
C ALA A 58 -9.00 -2.75 -10.44
N LEU A 59 -7.98 -3.62 -10.39
CA LEU A 59 -7.70 -4.54 -11.48
C LEU A 59 -8.86 -5.52 -11.70
N GLN A 60 -9.40 -6.08 -10.61
CA GLN A 60 -10.55 -6.98 -10.68
C GLN A 60 -11.76 -6.32 -11.37
N ASN A 61 -12.02 -5.06 -11.04
CA ASN A 61 -13.11 -4.31 -11.64
C ASN A 61 -12.90 -4.10 -13.15
N GLN A 62 -11.65 -4.14 -13.61
CA GLN A 62 -11.28 -4.06 -15.02
C GLN A 62 -11.14 -5.44 -15.67
N GLN A 63 -11.46 -6.51 -14.92
CA GLN A 63 -11.29 -7.90 -15.36
C GLN A 63 -9.84 -8.24 -15.70
N LEU A 64 -8.91 -7.67 -14.90
CA LEU A 64 -7.48 -7.88 -15.04
C LEU A 64 -6.93 -8.57 -13.80
N ALA A 65 -5.79 -9.24 -13.98
CA ALA A 65 -4.98 -9.77 -12.89
C ALA A 65 -3.58 -9.17 -12.99
N PRO A 66 -2.90 -8.94 -11.85
CA PRO A 66 -1.57 -8.35 -11.88
C PRO A 66 -0.55 -9.33 -12.49
N SER A 67 0.28 -8.82 -13.38
CA SER A 67 1.45 -9.53 -13.86
C SER A 67 2.59 -9.38 -12.86
N LEU A 68 3.65 -10.17 -13.06
CA LEU A 68 4.87 -10.01 -12.25
C LEU A 68 5.45 -8.60 -12.39
N GLU A 69 5.42 -8.05 -13.60
CA GLU A 69 5.91 -6.72 -13.86
C GLU A 69 5.05 -5.65 -13.18
N ASP A 70 3.73 -5.82 -13.18
CA ASP A 70 2.82 -4.95 -12.44
C ASP A 70 3.20 -4.92 -10.95
N MET A 71 3.52 -6.07 -10.37
CA MET A 71 3.89 -6.16 -8.97
C MET A 71 5.23 -5.50 -8.68
N ARG A 72 6.18 -5.63 -9.58
CA ARG A 72 7.47 -4.93 -9.45
C ARG A 72 7.28 -3.43 -9.48
N GLU A 73 6.47 -2.94 -10.40
CA GLU A 73 6.19 -1.51 -10.51
C GLU A 73 5.41 -1.01 -9.29
N PHE A 74 4.43 -1.77 -8.81
CA PHE A 74 3.71 -1.44 -7.58
C PHE A 74 4.68 -1.29 -6.41
N ASN A 75 5.57 -2.27 -6.23
CA ASN A 75 6.53 -2.23 -5.13
C ASN A 75 7.46 -1.01 -5.25
N GLN A 76 7.83 -0.63 -6.46
CA GLN A 76 8.67 0.54 -6.69
C GLN A 76 7.94 1.84 -6.30
N ILE A 77 6.65 1.94 -6.65
CA ILE A 77 5.83 3.10 -6.26
C ILE A 77 5.77 3.20 -4.74
N ILE A 78 5.55 2.08 -4.06
CA ILE A 78 5.50 2.06 -2.59
C ILE A 78 6.84 2.53 -2.00
N LYS A 79 7.96 2.03 -2.51
CA LYS A 79 9.29 2.41 -2.02
C LYS A 79 9.56 3.90 -2.20
N GLU A 80 9.17 4.46 -3.33
CA GLU A 80 9.37 5.89 -3.61
C GLU A 80 8.52 6.79 -2.73
N ARG A 81 7.36 6.32 -2.30
CA ARG A 81 6.41 7.08 -1.50
C ARG A 81 6.56 6.82 -0.01
N ALA A 82 7.28 5.78 0.38
CA ALA A 82 7.43 5.43 1.80
C ALA A 82 8.16 6.55 2.54
N PRO A 83 7.60 7.08 3.62
CA PRO A 83 8.31 8.03 4.47
C PRO A 83 9.38 7.24 5.24
N LEU A 84 10.59 7.60 5.05
CA LEU A 84 11.72 6.97 5.74
C LEU A 84 12.10 7.75 7.00
#